data_58a713b602cfcaa053d9cd06cc3ba8b4
#
_entry.id   58a713b602cfcaa053d9cd06cc3ba8b4
#
_cell.length_a   1.000
_cell.length_b   1.000
_cell.length_c   1.000
_cell.angle_alpha   90.00
_cell.angle_beta   90.00
_cell.angle_gamma   90.00
#
_symmetry.space_group_name_H-M   'P 1'
#
loop_
_entity.id
_entity.type
_entity.pdbx_description
1 polymer ?
#
loop_
_entity_poly.entity_id
_entity_poly.type
_entity_poly.pdbx_seq_one_letter_code
_entity_poly.pdbx_strand_id
1 'polypeptide(L)'
;ITPSNKSPYTYPPELKSEIEEKFGPYIFDVVFRTEERDKLIKELWEMTRYHFKVLRWLAEKSWDFFMFVEIGVDRVQHAFWGYMDPEHHKYTPGNKYEKTILEYYKLIDGELEKLLKKVPKDAAIMVVSDHGAKRMKGAFCINQWLAEKGYLKLNKKPSKPGVELAKVDVDWSKTIAWGWGGYYARIYLNLEGREAKGVIKQEDYEHYRDELI
;
A
#
# COMPACT_ATOMS: atom_id res chain seq x y z
N ILE A 1 -9.20 2.01 4.64
CA ILE A 1 -8.69 1.42 5.91
C ILE A 1 -9.24 0.01 6.00
N THR A 2 -8.38 -0.99 6.04
CA THR A 2 -8.79 -2.39 6.18
C THR A 2 -9.18 -2.62 7.64
N PRO A 3 -10.43 -3.03 7.94
CA PRO A 3 -10.83 -3.37 9.29
C PRO A 3 -10.10 -4.63 9.76
N SER A 4 -10.05 -4.86 11.06
CA SER A 4 -9.61 -6.15 11.59
C SER A 4 -10.81 -7.10 11.71
N ASN A 5 -10.56 -8.40 11.71
CA ASN A 5 -11.59 -9.40 11.95
C ASN A 5 -12.23 -9.30 13.37
N LYS A 6 -11.62 -8.51 14.26
CA LYS A 6 -12.16 -8.21 15.59
C LYS A 6 -13.26 -7.15 15.57
N SER A 7 -13.36 -6.37 14.48
CA SER A 7 -14.36 -5.32 14.30
C SER A 7 -15.53 -5.84 13.44
N PRO A 8 -16.71 -5.21 13.49
CA PRO A 8 -17.74 -5.39 12.47
C PRO A 8 -17.17 -5.02 11.10
N TYR A 9 -17.28 -5.93 10.12
CA TYR A 9 -16.73 -5.69 8.77
C TYR A 9 -17.72 -6.09 7.66
N THR A 10 -18.93 -6.49 8.04
CA THR A 10 -19.98 -6.87 7.08
C THR A 10 -21.23 -6.05 7.27
N TYR A 11 -22.01 -5.96 6.20
CA TYR A 11 -23.40 -5.58 6.21
C TYR A 11 -24.16 -6.51 5.27
N PRO A 12 -25.23 -7.17 5.74
CA PRO A 12 -25.71 -7.13 7.12
C PRO A 12 -24.72 -7.77 8.13
N PRO A 13 -24.83 -7.44 9.43
CA PRO A 13 -23.87 -7.92 10.45
C PRO A 13 -23.76 -9.45 10.56
N GLU A 14 -24.85 -10.15 10.34
CA GLU A 14 -24.95 -11.62 10.41
C GLU A 14 -24.03 -12.32 9.39
N LEU A 15 -23.75 -11.67 8.27
CA LEU A 15 -22.89 -12.20 7.22
C LEU A 15 -21.48 -12.51 7.73
N LYS A 16 -21.01 -11.78 8.75
CA LYS A 16 -19.72 -12.08 9.40
C LYS A 16 -19.72 -13.48 10.00
N SER A 17 -20.75 -13.80 10.79
CA SER A 17 -20.86 -15.13 11.41
C SER A 17 -20.99 -16.23 10.37
N GLU A 18 -21.78 -16.03 9.32
CA GLU A 18 -21.90 -17.01 8.22
C GLU A 18 -20.56 -17.30 7.53
N ILE A 19 -19.73 -16.24 7.29
CA ILE A 19 -18.41 -16.38 6.69
C ILE A 19 -17.48 -17.13 7.64
N GLU A 20 -17.42 -16.70 8.90
CA GLU A 20 -16.49 -17.26 9.89
C GLU A 20 -16.81 -18.73 10.26
N GLU A 21 -18.07 -19.09 10.34
CA GLU A 21 -18.50 -20.48 10.54
C GLU A 21 -18.15 -21.39 9.37
N LYS A 22 -18.28 -20.88 8.14
CA LYS A 22 -18.07 -21.68 6.93
C LYS A 22 -16.61 -21.76 6.50
N PHE A 23 -15.85 -20.71 6.68
CA PHE A 23 -14.50 -20.54 6.10
C PHE A 23 -13.40 -20.20 7.13
N GLY A 24 -13.77 -19.94 8.37
CA GLY A 24 -12.90 -19.42 9.40
C GLY A 24 -12.75 -17.89 9.36
N PRO A 25 -11.96 -17.31 10.26
CA PRO A 25 -11.77 -15.86 10.36
C PRO A 25 -11.33 -15.24 9.04
N TYR A 26 -11.94 -14.10 8.66
CA TYR A 26 -11.64 -13.47 7.38
C TYR A 26 -10.21 -12.93 7.33
N ILE A 27 -9.52 -13.21 6.24
CA ILE A 27 -8.16 -12.76 5.97
C ILE A 27 -8.24 -11.50 5.12
N PHE A 28 -7.91 -10.33 5.68
CA PHE A 28 -7.98 -9.06 4.95
C PHE A 28 -6.75 -8.78 4.12
N ASP A 29 -5.56 -9.05 4.68
CA ASP A 29 -4.28 -8.72 4.05
C ASP A 29 -3.15 -9.53 4.69
N VAL A 30 -1.99 -9.52 4.05
CA VAL A 30 -0.75 -10.11 4.53
C VAL A 30 0.30 -9.05 4.83
N VAL A 31 1.28 -9.38 5.66
CA VAL A 31 2.44 -8.49 5.91
C VAL A 31 3.43 -8.63 4.75
N PHE A 32 3.21 -7.89 3.66
CA PHE A 32 3.98 -8.03 2.42
C PHE A 32 5.37 -7.35 2.44
N ARG A 33 5.61 -6.41 3.35
CA ARG A 33 6.91 -5.75 3.55
C ARG A 33 7.75 -6.55 4.56
N THR A 34 8.20 -7.72 4.15
CA THR A 34 9.00 -8.65 4.94
C THR A 34 10.13 -9.23 4.11
N GLU A 35 11.22 -9.63 4.73
CA GLU A 35 12.29 -10.37 4.07
C GLU A 35 12.03 -11.89 4.03
N GLU A 36 11.02 -12.39 4.74
CA GLU A 36 10.59 -13.79 4.74
C GLU A 36 9.77 -14.13 3.48
N ARG A 37 10.42 -14.09 2.30
CA ARG A 37 9.75 -14.19 0.99
C ARG A 37 9.01 -15.51 0.77
N ASP A 38 9.55 -16.63 1.23
CA ASP A 38 8.89 -17.94 1.07
C ASP A 38 7.59 -18.02 1.90
N LYS A 39 7.62 -17.49 3.11
CA LYS A 39 6.43 -17.38 3.96
C LYS A 39 5.39 -16.48 3.32
N LEU A 40 5.82 -15.31 2.81
CA LEU A 40 4.94 -14.38 2.15
C LEU A 40 4.25 -14.98 0.92
N ILE A 41 4.97 -15.75 0.08
CA ILE A 41 4.38 -16.48 -1.03
C ILE A 41 3.25 -17.38 -0.53
N LYS A 42 3.53 -18.18 0.48
CA LYS A 42 2.52 -19.10 1.05
C LYS A 42 1.29 -18.35 1.54
N GLU A 43 1.49 -17.29 2.33
CA GLU A 43 0.40 -16.46 2.88
C GLU A 43 -0.43 -15.78 1.77
N LEU A 44 0.21 -15.25 0.72
CA LEU A 44 -0.48 -14.65 -0.43
C LEU A 44 -1.35 -15.68 -1.16
N TRP A 45 -0.80 -16.87 -1.46
CA TRP A 45 -1.54 -17.94 -2.13
C TRP A 45 -2.72 -18.45 -1.30
N GLU A 46 -2.54 -18.57 0.02
CA GLU A 46 -3.59 -18.97 0.96
C GLU A 46 -4.68 -17.92 1.04
N MET A 47 -4.33 -16.64 1.18
CA MET A 47 -5.26 -15.50 1.22
C MET A 47 -6.12 -15.46 -0.04
N THR A 48 -5.52 -15.50 -1.23
CA THR A 48 -6.26 -15.45 -2.48
C THR A 48 -7.22 -16.63 -2.64
N ARG A 49 -6.74 -17.86 -2.39
CA ARG A 49 -7.64 -19.03 -2.43
C ARG A 49 -8.80 -18.92 -1.43
N TYR A 50 -8.52 -18.36 -0.26
CA TYR A 50 -9.53 -18.08 0.75
C TYR A 50 -10.55 -17.06 0.24
N HIS A 51 -10.10 -15.91 -0.28
CA HIS A 51 -10.96 -14.90 -0.87
C HIS A 51 -11.88 -15.49 -1.94
N PHE A 52 -11.32 -16.21 -2.90
CA PHE A 52 -12.12 -16.81 -3.97
C PHE A 52 -13.07 -17.93 -3.48
N LYS A 53 -12.79 -18.62 -2.38
CA LYS A 53 -13.79 -19.52 -1.76
C LYS A 53 -15.00 -18.76 -1.24
N VAL A 54 -14.76 -17.66 -0.52
CA VAL A 54 -15.83 -16.79 0.00
C VAL A 54 -16.61 -16.16 -1.16
N LEU A 55 -15.91 -15.64 -2.19
CA LEU A 55 -16.54 -15.03 -3.36
C LEU A 55 -17.43 -15.98 -4.13
N ARG A 56 -17.01 -17.23 -4.35
CA ARG A 56 -17.86 -18.24 -5.01
C ARG A 56 -19.12 -18.55 -4.23
N TRP A 57 -19.04 -18.60 -2.92
CA TRP A 57 -20.20 -18.77 -2.06
C TRP A 57 -21.12 -17.55 -2.08
N LEU A 58 -20.57 -16.34 -2.05
CA LEU A 58 -21.37 -15.12 -2.18
C LEU A 58 -22.03 -14.99 -3.55
N ALA A 59 -21.35 -15.40 -4.62
CA ALA A 59 -21.91 -15.38 -5.98
C ALA A 59 -23.11 -16.33 -6.17
N GLU A 60 -23.32 -17.29 -5.29
CA GLU A 60 -24.51 -18.15 -5.28
C GLU A 60 -25.74 -17.51 -4.60
N LYS A 61 -25.56 -16.39 -3.88
CA LYS A 61 -26.68 -15.61 -3.31
C LYS A 61 -27.31 -14.73 -4.41
N SER A 62 -28.51 -14.20 -4.14
CA SER A 62 -29.14 -13.23 -5.05
C SER A 62 -28.42 -11.89 -5.02
N TRP A 63 -28.13 -11.31 -6.17
CA TRP A 63 -27.49 -10.01 -6.32
C TRP A 63 -27.83 -9.38 -7.69
N ASP A 64 -27.92 -8.05 -7.74
CA ASP A 64 -28.03 -7.25 -8.96
C ASP A 64 -26.69 -6.63 -9.34
N PHE A 65 -25.83 -6.41 -8.34
CA PHE A 65 -24.48 -5.89 -8.50
C PHE A 65 -23.51 -6.64 -7.59
N PHE A 66 -22.44 -7.17 -8.17
CA PHE A 66 -21.41 -7.91 -7.46
C PHE A 66 -20.03 -7.30 -7.79
N MET A 67 -19.34 -6.80 -6.78
CA MET A 67 -18.02 -6.21 -6.91
C MET A 67 -17.08 -6.74 -5.83
N PHE A 68 -15.85 -7.01 -6.18
CA PHE A 68 -14.80 -7.34 -5.21
C PHE A 68 -13.45 -6.78 -5.63
N VAL A 69 -12.54 -6.67 -4.66
CA VAL A 69 -11.17 -6.25 -4.87
C VAL A 69 -10.24 -7.36 -4.43
N GLU A 70 -9.34 -7.81 -5.31
CA GLU A 70 -8.28 -8.75 -4.99
C GLU A 70 -6.97 -8.00 -4.82
N ILE A 71 -6.61 -7.75 -3.57
CA ILE A 71 -5.43 -6.97 -3.19
C ILE A 71 -4.10 -7.73 -3.42
N GLY A 72 -4.16 -9.04 -3.54
CA GLY A 72 -2.96 -9.87 -3.60
C GLY A 72 -2.09 -9.60 -4.83
N VAL A 73 -2.69 -9.16 -5.96
CA VAL A 73 -1.94 -8.74 -7.15
C VAL A 73 -1.02 -7.56 -6.84
N ASP A 74 -1.52 -6.56 -6.15
CA ASP A 74 -0.73 -5.41 -5.68
C ASP A 74 0.39 -5.88 -4.72
N ARG A 75 0.05 -6.74 -3.78
CA ARG A 75 1.02 -7.26 -2.79
C ARG A 75 2.15 -8.05 -3.40
N VAL A 76 1.87 -8.93 -4.36
CA VAL A 76 2.92 -9.72 -5.03
C VAL A 76 3.81 -8.83 -5.90
N GLN A 77 3.24 -7.82 -6.56
CA GLN A 77 4.01 -6.85 -7.34
C GLN A 77 4.93 -6.03 -6.45
N HIS A 78 4.43 -5.48 -5.35
CA HIS A 78 5.25 -4.74 -4.39
C HIS A 78 6.40 -5.56 -3.80
N ALA A 79 6.16 -6.84 -3.51
CA ALA A 79 7.15 -7.69 -2.86
C ALA A 79 8.16 -8.32 -3.82
N PHE A 80 7.78 -8.56 -5.09
CA PHE A 80 8.55 -9.40 -5.99
C PHE A 80 8.97 -8.74 -7.31
N TRP A 81 8.62 -7.48 -7.56
CA TRP A 81 9.01 -6.80 -8.80
C TRP A 81 10.52 -6.81 -9.05
N GLY A 82 11.31 -6.52 -8.01
CA GLY A 82 12.77 -6.52 -8.09
C GLY A 82 13.42 -7.89 -8.37
N TYR A 83 12.66 -8.98 -8.25
CA TYR A 83 13.12 -10.32 -8.59
C TYR A 83 12.79 -10.71 -10.03
N MET A 84 11.81 -10.05 -10.66
CA MET A 84 11.32 -10.36 -11.99
C MET A 84 11.93 -9.47 -13.07
N ASP A 85 12.14 -8.19 -12.77
CA ASP A 85 12.52 -7.18 -13.77
C ASP A 85 14.03 -7.07 -13.92
N PRO A 86 14.64 -7.49 -15.06
CA PRO A 86 16.08 -7.44 -15.28
C PRO A 86 16.71 -6.05 -15.18
N GLU A 87 15.92 -5.00 -15.40
CA GLU A 87 16.39 -3.63 -15.28
C GLU A 87 16.27 -3.05 -13.87
N HIS A 88 15.75 -3.81 -12.92
CA HIS A 88 15.66 -3.38 -11.52
C HIS A 88 17.03 -3.50 -10.84
N HIS A 89 17.46 -2.47 -10.10
CA HIS A 89 18.78 -2.39 -9.46
C HIS A 89 19.09 -3.52 -8.44
N LYS A 90 18.08 -4.26 -7.99
CA LYS A 90 18.22 -5.43 -7.09
C LYS A 90 18.02 -6.77 -7.81
N TYR A 91 17.85 -6.77 -9.13
CA TYR A 91 17.65 -8.00 -9.86
C TYR A 91 18.92 -8.88 -9.88
N THR A 92 18.74 -10.17 -9.70
CA THR A 92 19.78 -11.16 -9.83
C THR A 92 19.29 -12.26 -10.79
N PRO A 93 19.95 -12.49 -11.92
CA PRO A 93 19.53 -13.53 -12.87
C PRO A 93 19.45 -14.90 -12.23
N GLY A 94 18.42 -15.67 -12.58
CA GLY A 94 18.23 -17.03 -12.09
C GLY A 94 17.82 -17.13 -10.62
N ASN A 95 17.37 -16.05 -10.01
CA ASN A 95 16.84 -16.09 -8.65
C ASN A 95 15.54 -16.91 -8.57
N LYS A 96 15.31 -17.55 -7.45
CA LYS A 96 14.17 -18.48 -7.27
C LYS A 96 12.79 -17.82 -7.35
N TYR A 97 12.72 -16.51 -7.27
CA TYR A 97 11.45 -15.75 -7.28
C TYR A 97 11.11 -15.10 -8.63
N GLU A 98 11.95 -15.28 -9.63
CA GLU A 98 11.82 -14.62 -10.93
C GLU A 98 10.44 -14.82 -11.60
N LYS A 99 9.82 -15.98 -11.38
CA LYS A 99 8.49 -16.32 -11.93
C LYS A 99 7.34 -16.10 -10.95
N THR A 100 7.59 -15.63 -9.74
CA THR A 100 6.57 -15.55 -8.68
C THR A 100 5.35 -14.73 -9.10
N ILE A 101 5.54 -13.57 -9.74
CA ILE A 101 4.43 -12.73 -10.21
C ILE A 101 3.64 -13.45 -11.30
N LEU A 102 4.32 -14.07 -12.26
CA LEU A 102 3.66 -14.85 -13.31
C LEU A 102 2.80 -16.00 -12.75
N GLU A 103 3.36 -16.77 -11.81
CA GLU A 103 2.63 -17.88 -11.21
C GLU A 103 1.44 -17.40 -10.36
N TYR A 104 1.57 -16.20 -9.78
CA TYR A 104 0.46 -15.59 -9.07
C TYR A 104 -0.69 -15.16 -10.01
N TYR A 105 -0.38 -14.58 -11.16
CA TYR A 105 -1.39 -14.29 -12.19
C TYR A 105 -2.11 -15.55 -12.71
N LYS A 106 -1.36 -16.65 -12.88
CA LYS A 106 -1.98 -17.95 -13.24
C LYS A 106 -2.91 -18.47 -12.14
N LEU A 107 -2.56 -18.26 -10.86
CA LEU A 107 -3.46 -18.60 -9.75
C LEU A 107 -4.76 -17.80 -9.84
N ILE A 108 -4.66 -16.48 -10.03
CA ILE A 108 -5.84 -15.60 -10.16
C ILE A 108 -6.70 -16.03 -11.35
N ASP A 109 -6.09 -16.28 -12.49
CA ASP A 109 -6.79 -16.73 -13.71
C ASP A 109 -7.60 -18.02 -13.44
N GLY A 110 -6.97 -19.03 -12.83
CA GLY A 110 -7.66 -20.27 -12.47
C GLY A 110 -8.74 -20.12 -11.40
N GLU A 111 -8.60 -19.17 -10.48
CA GLU A 111 -9.65 -18.88 -9.48
C GLU A 111 -10.81 -18.07 -10.11
N LEU A 112 -10.51 -17.16 -11.03
CA LEU A 112 -11.52 -16.44 -11.83
C LEU A 112 -12.32 -17.39 -12.72
N GLU A 113 -11.69 -18.33 -13.39
CA GLU A 113 -12.41 -19.37 -14.17
C GLU A 113 -13.45 -20.10 -13.32
N LYS A 114 -13.08 -20.48 -12.09
CA LYS A 114 -14.00 -21.16 -11.16
C LYS A 114 -15.14 -20.25 -10.69
N LEU A 115 -14.86 -18.96 -10.46
CA LEU A 115 -15.86 -17.97 -10.05
C LEU A 115 -16.85 -17.71 -11.19
N LEU A 116 -16.36 -17.52 -12.41
CA LEU A 116 -17.18 -17.23 -13.57
C LEU A 116 -18.19 -18.36 -13.89
N LYS A 117 -17.90 -19.59 -13.51
CA LYS A 117 -18.87 -20.70 -13.60
C LYS A 117 -20.09 -20.55 -12.67
N LYS A 118 -20.01 -19.63 -11.69
CA LYS A 118 -21.10 -19.32 -10.75
C LYS A 118 -21.85 -18.04 -11.12
N VAL A 119 -21.33 -17.25 -12.05
CA VAL A 119 -21.93 -16.00 -12.52
C VAL A 119 -23.00 -16.29 -13.55
N PRO A 120 -24.18 -15.64 -13.50
CA PRO A 120 -25.21 -15.75 -14.53
C PRO A 120 -24.66 -15.42 -15.92
N LYS A 121 -25.13 -16.14 -16.95
CA LYS A 121 -24.60 -15.99 -18.33
C LYS A 121 -24.91 -14.64 -18.98
N ASP A 122 -25.94 -13.96 -18.49
CA ASP A 122 -26.39 -12.65 -18.93
C ASP A 122 -25.77 -11.48 -18.13
N ALA A 123 -24.96 -11.79 -17.13
CA ALA A 123 -24.28 -10.77 -16.35
C ALA A 123 -23.16 -10.10 -17.18
N ALA A 124 -23.11 -8.76 -17.13
CA ALA A 124 -21.99 -8.02 -17.67
C ALA A 124 -20.76 -8.17 -16.74
N ILE A 125 -19.61 -8.50 -17.29
CA ILE A 125 -18.37 -8.70 -16.54
C ILE A 125 -17.40 -7.56 -16.88
N MET A 126 -16.88 -6.90 -15.84
CA MET A 126 -15.88 -5.85 -15.97
C MET A 126 -14.68 -6.16 -15.08
N VAL A 127 -13.48 -6.14 -15.65
CA VAL A 127 -12.21 -6.22 -14.94
C VAL A 127 -11.55 -4.86 -14.99
N VAL A 128 -11.27 -4.28 -13.85
CA VAL A 128 -10.72 -2.93 -13.73
C VAL A 128 -9.49 -2.91 -12.82
N SER A 129 -8.63 -1.92 -13.00
CA SER A 129 -7.50 -1.63 -12.12
C SER A 129 -7.44 -0.12 -11.88
N ASP A 130 -7.16 0.29 -10.65
CA ASP A 130 -6.97 1.69 -10.27
C ASP A 130 -5.63 2.25 -10.79
N HIS A 131 -4.62 1.40 -10.94
CA HIS A 131 -3.31 1.72 -11.53
C HIS A 131 -2.61 0.45 -12.03
N GLY A 132 -1.57 0.64 -12.81
CA GLY A 132 -0.60 -0.41 -13.14
C GLY A 132 0.54 -0.46 -12.12
N ALA A 133 1.52 -1.33 -12.36
CA ALA A 133 2.76 -1.39 -11.60
C ALA A 133 3.96 -1.01 -12.46
N LYS A 134 5.00 -0.49 -11.82
CA LYS A 134 6.24 -0.09 -12.46
C LYS A 134 7.41 -0.30 -11.50
N ARG A 135 8.61 -0.59 -12.03
CA ARG A 135 9.80 -0.71 -11.20
C ARG A 135 10.10 0.60 -10.47
N MET A 136 10.50 0.48 -9.22
CA MET A 136 11.01 1.60 -8.46
C MET A 136 12.41 1.96 -8.93
N LYS A 137 12.62 3.22 -9.34
CA LYS A 137 13.95 3.74 -9.72
C LYS A 137 14.74 4.26 -8.53
N GLY A 138 14.06 4.62 -7.46
CA GLY A 138 14.65 5.17 -6.24
C GLY A 138 13.60 5.85 -5.37
N ALA A 139 14.07 6.49 -4.31
CA ALA A 139 13.25 7.29 -3.42
C ALA A 139 13.89 8.68 -3.24
N PHE A 140 13.06 9.71 -3.28
CA PHE A 140 13.49 11.07 -2.98
C PHE A 140 13.32 11.33 -1.48
N CYS A 141 14.44 11.58 -0.79
CA CYS A 141 14.47 11.81 0.64
C CYS A 141 14.16 13.29 0.94
N ILE A 142 12.87 13.65 0.95
CA ILE A 142 12.42 15.04 1.04
C ILE A 142 12.96 15.79 2.25
N ASN A 143 12.97 15.19 3.45
CA ASN A 143 13.49 15.85 4.64
C ASN A 143 15.01 16.06 4.61
N GLN A 144 15.75 15.15 3.98
CA GLN A 144 17.18 15.36 3.76
C GLN A 144 17.40 16.55 2.82
N TRP A 145 16.67 16.58 1.71
CA TRP A 145 16.76 17.69 0.75
C TRP A 145 16.37 19.03 1.40
N LEU A 146 15.26 19.09 2.16
CA LEU A 146 14.87 20.28 2.90
C LEU A 146 15.94 20.74 3.90
N ALA A 147 16.60 19.79 4.57
CA ALA A 147 17.69 20.10 5.50
C ALA A 147 18.93 20.63 4.77
N GLU A 148 19.31 20.04 3.64
CA GLU A 148 20.43 20.50 2.79
C GLU A 148 20.17 21.88 2.18
N LYS A 149 18.92 22.16 1.81
CA LYS A 149 18.49 23.48 1.31
C LYS A 149 18.25 24.53 2.41
N GLY A 150 18.29 24.11 3.66
CA GLY A 150 18.15 25.02 4.81
C GLY A 150 16.72 25.32 5.24
N TYR A 151 15.71 24.67 4.67
CA TYR A 151 14.32 24.80 5.09
C TYR A 151 14.00 24.03 6.36
N LEU A 152 14.64 22.88 6.58
CA LEU A 152 14.55 22.08 7.80
C LEU A 152 15.82 22.24 8.62
N LYS A 153 15.74 22.77 9.82
CA LYS A 153 16.88 22.98 10.72
C LYS A 153 16.97 21.85 11.75
N LEU A 154 18.11 21.18 11.76
CA LEU A 154 18.41 20.11 12.71
C LEU A 154 19.40 20.61 13.75
N ASN A 155 19.09 20.41 15.05
CA ASN A 155 20.08 20.65 16.11
C ASN A 155 21.20 19.61 16.03
N LYS A 156 20.85 18.36 15.65
CA LYS A 156 21.79 17.26 15.47
C LYS A 156 21.43 16.42 14.28
N LYS A 157 22.42 16.15 13.41
CA LYS A 157 22.22 15.21 12.29
C LYS A 157 21.99 13.79 12.81
N PRO A 158 21.05 13.03 12.22
CA PRO A 158 20.86 11.61 12.54
C PRO A 158 22.15 10.81 12.34
N SER A 159 22.44 9.88 13.23
CA SER A 159 23.65 9.03 13.18
C SER A 159 23.57 7.93 12.10
N LYS A 160 22.39 7.65 11.57
CA LYS A 160 22.14 6.64 10.55
C LYS A 160 21.00 7.09 9.63
N PRO A 161 20.96 6.60 8.36
CA PRO A 161 19.86 6.89 7.45
C PRO A 161 18.55 6.23 7.92
N GLY A 162 17.42 6.71 7.38
CA GLY A 162 16.09 6.11 7.62
C GLY A 162 15.49 6.40 8.99
N VAL A 163 16.02 7.38 9.73
CA VAL A 163 15.41 7.80 11.00
C VAL A 163 14.14 8.60 10.72
N GLU A 164 13.03 8.19 11.34
CA GLU A 164 11.76 8.92 11.26
C GLU A 164 11.92 10.35 11.80
N LEU A 165 11.30 11.33 11.12
CA LEU A 165 11.41 12.74 11.51
C LEU A 165 11.02 13.00 12.97
N ALA A 166 10.03 12.27 13.48
CA ALA A 166 9.60 12.36 14.88
C ALA A 166 10.69 12.01 15.91
N LYS A 167 11.73 11.30 15.47
CA LYS A 167 12.87 10.88 16.31
C LYS A 167 14.13 11.72 16.06
N VAL A 168 14.02 12.72 15.17
CA VAL A 168 15.12 13.64 14.84
C VAL A 168 15.02 14.90 15.69
N ASP A 169 16.15 15.37 16.16
CA ASP A 169 16.23 16.63 16.92
C ASP A 169 16.17 17.84 15.98
N VAL A 170 14.95 18.37 15.81
CA VAL A 170 14.61 19.48 14.91
C VAL A 170 14.53 20.79 15.69
N ASP A 171 15.19 21.83 15.19
CA ASP A 171 14.98 23.21 15.64
C ASP A 171 13.73 23.79 14.96
N TRP A 172 12.59 23.58 15.58
CA TRP A 172 11.31 24.08 15.05
C TRP A 172 11.20 25.60 15.04
N SER A 173 12.00 26.32 15.86
CA SER A 173 11.99 27.77 15.88
C SER A 173 12.73 28.41 14.68
N LYS A 174 13.41 27.59 13.87
CA LYS A 174 14.14 28.00 12.68
C LYS A 174 13.79 27.19 11.44
N THR A 175 12.91 26.20 11.59
CA THR A 175 12.46 25.36 10.49
C THR A 175 11.36 26.08 9.71
N ILE A 176 11.55 26.23 8.41
CA ILE A 176 10.59 26.82 7.46
C ILE A 176 9.60 25.76 6.97
N ALA A 177 10.11 24.57 6.60
CA ALA A 177 9.29 23.51 6.03
C ALA A 177 9.80 22.13 6.45
N TRP A 178 8.89 21.16 6.50
CA TRP A 178 9.20 19.75 6.69
C TRP A 178 8.30 18.85 5.87
N GLY A 179 8.79 17.65 5.53
CA GLY A 179 8.02 16.62 4.85
C GLY A 179 7.43 15.60 5.82
N TRP A 180 6.17 15.24 5.60
CA TRP A 180 5.49 14.18 6.35
C TRP A 180 4.61 13.34 5.43
N GLY A 181 4.47 12.07 5.73
CA GLY A 181 3.68 11.13 4.95
C GLY A 181 4.49 9.95 4.47
N GLY A 182 3.84 9.03 3.75
CA GLY A 182 4.45 7.80 3.24
C GLY A 182 4.74 7.88 1.75
N TYR A 183 3.75 7.58 0.93
CA TYR A 183 3.86 7.47 -0.53
C TYR A 183 4.15 8.78 -1.25
N TYR A 184 3.55 9.86 -0.75
CA TYR A 184 3.66 11.19 -1.32
C TYR A 184 4.47 12.08 -0.40
N ALA A 185 5.37 12.86 -0.94
CA ALA A 185 5.97 13.95 -0.22
C ALA A 185 4.92 15.05 0.00
N ARG A 186 4.44 15.16 1.23
CA ARG A 186 3.64 16.30 1.66
C ARG A 186 4.58 17.24 2.40
N ILE A 187 4.73 18.45 1.87
CA ILE A 187 5.54 19.49 2.50
C ILE A 187 4.60 20.39 3.28
N TYR A 188 4.93 20.62 4.53
CA TYR A 188 4.22 21.51 5.44
C TYR A 188 5.10 22.72 5.70
N LEU A 189 4.53 23.91 5.55
CA LEU A 189 5.13 25.18 5.92
C LEU A 189 4.86 25.47 7.40
N ASN A 190 5.86 25.97 8.13
CA ASN A 190 5.80 26.24 9.57
C ASN A 190 5.20 27.61 9.84
N LEU A 191 3.85 27.71 9.79
CA LEU A 191 3.11 28.95 9.85
C LEU A 191 2.91 29.46 11.28
N GLU A 192 3.08 30.76 11.48
CA GLU A 192 2.66 31.44 12.70
C GLU A 192 1.15 31.30 12.91
N GLY A 193 0.75 31.05 14.16
CA GLY A 193 -0.64 30.86 14.53
C GLY A 193 -1.24 29.51 14.21
N ARG A 194 -0.63 28.70 13.35
CA ARG A 194 -1.03 27.30 13.07
C ARG A 194 -0.14 26.29 13.80
N GLU A 195 1.16 26.43 13.70
CA GLU A 195 2.12 25.59 14.41
C GLU A 195 2.60 26.26 15.70
N ALA A 196 2.85 25.46 16.72
CA ALA A 196 3.28 25.95 18.06
C ALA A 196 4.58 26.79 18.02
N LYS A 197 5.44 26.56 17.03
CA LYS A 197 6.69 27.30 16.78
C LYS A 197 6.75 27.77 15.34
N GLY A 198 5.62 28.29 14.81
CA GLY A 198 5.55 28.85 13.48
C GLY A 198 6.50 30.00 13.29
N VAL A 199 7.15 30.08 12.13
CA VAL A 199 8.13 31.12 11.78
C VAL A 199 7.79 31.86 10.50
N ILE A 200 6.81 31.37 9.72
CA ILE A 200 6.36 31.97 8.48
C ILE A 200 5.08 32.74 8.77
N LYS A 201 5.03 33.99 8.40
CA LYS A 201 3.80 34.78 8.45
C LYS A 201 2.81 34.34 7.38
N GLN A 202 1.53 34.51 7.62
CA GLN A 202 0.48 34.14 6.66
C GLN A 202 0.65 34.84 5.29
N GLU A 203 1.13 36.08 5.29
CA GLU A 203 1.39 36.88 4.08
C GLU A 203 2.52 36.30 3.21
N ASP A 204 3.47 35.57 3.81
CA ASP A 204 4.62 34.98 3.11
C ASP A 204 4.36 33.54 2.63
N TYR A 205 3.17 32.98 2.92
CA TYR A 205 2.84 31.58 2.61
C TYR A 205 3.02 31.25 1.13
N GLU A 206 2.45 32.08 0.26
CA GLU A 206 2.48 31.85 -1.21
C GLU A 206 3.92 31.93 -1.74
N HIS A 207 4.73 32.83 -1.22
CA HIS A 207 6.13 32.97 -1.59
C HIS A 207 6.92 31.66 -1.31
N TYR A 208 6.84 31.14 -0.07
CA TYR A 208 7.55 29.90 0.27
C TYR A 208 6.99 28.67 -0.42
N ARG A 209 5.67 28.63 -0.67
CA ARG A 209 5.08 27.56 -1.47
C ARG A 209 5.64 27.55 -2.89
N ASP A 210 5.68 28.69 -3.56
CA ASP A 210 6.14 28.82 -4.93
C ASP A 210 7.66 28.56 -5.06
N GLU A 211 8.43 28.88 -4.02
CA GLU A 211 9.86 28.58 -3.95
C GLU A 211 10.14 27.05 -3.83
N LEU A 212 9.20 26.30 -3.26
CA LEU A 212 9.34 24.84 -3.06
C LEU A 212 8.78 23.99 -4.21
N ILE A 213 8.05 24.56 -5.16
CA ILE A 213 7.51 23.91 -6.35
C ILE A 213 8.48 24.00 -7.51
#